data_0371d92d77b8fe8d43b1f8875c78c140
#
_entry.id   0371d92d77b8fe8d43b1f8875c78c140
#
_cell.length_a   1.000
_cell.length_b   1.000
_cell.length_c   1.000
_cell.angle_alpha   90.00
_cell.angle_beta   90.00
_cell.angle_gamma   90.00
#
_symmetry.space_group_name_H-M   'P 1'
#
loop_
_entity.id
_entity.type
_entity.pdbx_description
1 polymer ?
#
loop_
_entity_poly.entity_id
_entity_poly.type
_entity_poly.pdbx_seq_one_letter_code
_entity_poly.pdbx_strand_id
1 'polypeptide(L)'
;SDIVTKIFQMLFEIDSSIYKNHTSIGIKLEDLKERPKKTIPAICSWLGIEEEESLYEMTAQGKKWWGDPTSPDYTVDGMNPFGKTSINRKVGLVFSKNDQFILRTLFYPFSVRFGYAKENPDQFKTDLKKIRPMLDQMFDFEKNIAAKTRVDMAEFMKSGYYLYLRSGLIERWTTLSKFNTYPNMLKPLRIK
;
A
#
# COMPACT_ATOMS: atom_id res chain seq x y z
N SER A 1 -10.12 13.97 -5.15
CA SER A 1 -8.67 14.07 -5.51
C SER A 1 -7.76 13.85 -4.31
N ASP A 2 -8.10 14.40 -3.14
CA ASP A 2 -7.27 14.37 -1.93
C ASP A 2 -6.97 12.96 -1.40
N ILE A 3 -7.97 12.07 -1.37
CA ILE A 3 -7.80 10.68 -0.91
C ILE A 3 -6.82 9.91 -1.80
N VAL A 4 -6.90 10.07 -3.12
CA VAL A 4 -6.01 9.37 -4.06
C VAL A 4 -4.59 9.88 -3.92
N THR A 5 -4.41 11.19 -3.75
CA THR A 5 -3.09 11.79 -3.48
C THR A 5 -2.48 11.22 -2.21
N LYS A 6 -3.24 11.13 -1.12
CA LYS A 6 -2.77 10.55 0.15
C LYS A 6 -2.38 9.09 0.02
N ILE A 7 -3.16 8.28 -0.72
CA ILE A 7 -2.82 6.87 -0.97
C ILE A 7 -1.48 6.77 -1.71
N PHE A 8 -1.23 7.59 -2.75
CA PHE A 8 0.04 7.55 -3.46
C PHE A 8 1.20 8.11 -2.65
N GLN A 9 0.97 9.14 -1.81
CA GLN A 9 1.98 9.58 -0.83
C GLN A 9 2.40 8.42 0.07
N MET A 10 1.45 7.73 0.69
CA MET A 10 1.74 6.57 1.53
C MET A 10 2.49 5.47 0.78
N LEU A 11 2.12 5.19 -0.49
CA LEU A 11 2.81 4.22 -1.31
C LEU A 11 4.25 4.63 -1.65
N PHE A 12 4.53 5.91 -1.88
CA PHE A 12 5.89 6.39 -2.13
C PHE A 12 6.73 6.42 -0.86
N GLU A 13 6.12 6.64 0.30
CA GLU A 13 6.80 6.66 1.59
C GLU A 13 7.33 5.30 2.04
N ILE A 14 6.80 4.18 1.53
CA ILE A 14 7.30 2.83 1.90
C ILE A 14 8.78 2.60 1.55
N ASP A 15 9.33 3.41 0.66
CA ASP A 15 10.74 3.37 0.25
C ASP A 15 11.49 4.64 0.67
N SER A 16 10.93 5.42 1.59
CA SER A 16 11.53 6.66 2.06
C SER A 16 12.86 6.46 2.76
N SER A 17 13.77 7.42 2.60
CA SER A 17 15.07 7.43 3.28
C SER A 17 14.97 7.47 4.81
N ILE A 18 13.82 7.83 5.36
CA ILE A 18 13.56 7.82 6.81
C ILE A 18 13.82 6.44 7.43
N TYR A 19 13.56 5.36 6.68
CA TYR A 19 13.79 3.99 7.16
C TYR A 19 15.27 3.59 7.28
N LYS A 20 16.19 4.44 6.84
CA LYS A 20 17.63 4.25 7.09
C LYS A 20 18.03 4.64 8.51
N ASN A 21 17.42 5.68 9.02
CA ASN A 21 17.84 6.36 10.26
C ASN A 21 16.94 6.01 11.46
N HIS A 22 15.82 5.31 11.21
CA HIS A 22 14.87 4.95 12.24
C HIS A 22 14.63 3.43 12.25
N THR A 23 14.44 2.90 13.45
CA THR A 23 14.00 1.52 13.63
C THR A 23 12.55 1.41 13.13
N SER A 24 12.37 0.75 11.99
CA SER A 24 11.07 0.63 11.33
C SER A 24 10.88 -0.78 10.78
N ILE A 25 9.64 -1.27 10.84
CA ILE A 25 9.26 -2.57 10.34
C ILE A 25 7.87 -2.51 9.68
N GLY A 26 7.70 -3.24 8.62
CA GLY A 26 6.41 -3.36 7.93
C GLY A 26 5.62 -4.57 8.42
N ILE A 27 4.37 -4.35 8.77
CA ILE A 27 3.46 -5.42 9.18
C ILE A 27 2.41 -5.56 8.09
N LYS A 28 2.24 -6.78 7.56
CA LYS A 28 1.15 -7.06 6.62
C LYS A 28 -0.16 -7.10 7.38
N LEU A 29 -1.15 -6.39 6.88
CA LEU A 29 -2.49 -6.39 7.46
C LEU A 29 -3.10 -7.80 7.43
N GLU A 30 -2.82 -8.56 6.39
CA GLU A 30 -3.25 -9.95 6.24
C GLU A 30 -2.70 -10.82 7.37
N ASP A 31 -1.41 -10.67 7.70
CA ASP A 31 -0.79 -11.43 8.79
C ASP A 31 -1.42 -11.09 10.14
N LEU A 32 -1.70 -9.81 10.39
CA LEU A 32 -2.35 -9.38 11.61
C LEU A 32 -3.80 -9.92 11.71
N LYS A 33 -4.54 -9.92 10.61
CA LYS A 33 -5.93 -10.37 10.55
C LYS A 33 -6.10 -11.90 10.55
N GLU A 34 -5.21 -12.60 9.84
CA GLU A 34 -5.34 -14.05 9.67
C GLU A 34 -4.57 -14.87 10.70
N ARG A 35 -3.49 -14.31 11.22
CA ARG A 35 -2.56 -14.99 12.14
C ARG A 35 -2.23 -14.14 13.37
N PRO A 36 -3.21 -13.52 14.05
CA PRO A 36 -2.94 -12.61 15.18
C PRO A 36 -2.09 -13.26 16.27
N LYS A 37 -2.37 -14.53 16.61
CA LYS A 37 -1.62 -15.29 17.64
C LYS A 37 -0.16 -15.56 17.30
N LYS A 38 0.28 -15.30 16.07
CA LYS A 38 1.70 -15.34 15.66
C LYS A 38 2.25 -13.94 15.43
N THR A 39 1.42 -13.04 14.92
CA THR A 39 1.84 -11.70 14.52
C THR A 39 2.03 -10.78 15.73
N ILE A 40 1.09 -10.82 16.69
CA ILE A 40 1.16 -9.98 17.90
C ILE A 40 2.40 -10.30 18.75
N PRO A 41 2.70 -11.58 19.09
CA PRO A 41 3.94 -11.92 19.79
C PRO A 41 5.22 -11.48 19.05
N ALA A 42 5.22 -11.57 17.71
CA ALA A 42 6.36 -11.11 16.93
C ALA A 42 6.52 -9.57 16.97
N ILE A 43 5.41 -8.82 17.03
CA ILE A 43 5.42 -7.37 17.23
C ILE A 43 5.95 -7.04 18.62
N CYS A 44 5.44 -7.70 19.66
CA CYS A 44 5.89 -7.49 21.04
C CYS A 44 7.39 -7.78 21.19
N SER A 45 7.85 -8.88 20.64
CA SER A 45 9.28 -9.24 20.61
C SER A 45 10.13 -8.19 19.91
N TRP A 46 9.63 -7.61 18.79
CA TRP A 46 10.34 -6.57 18.08
C TRP A 46 10.38 -5.24 18.85
N LEU A 47 9.29 -4.92 19.57
CA LEU A 47 9.20 -3.73 20.42
C LEU A 47 9.94 -3.88 21.77
N GLY A 48 10.25 -5.11 22.18
CA GLY A 48 10.82 -5.41 23.50
C GLY A 48 9.82 -5.24 24.64
N ILE A 49 8.53 -5.52 24.39
CA ILE A 49 7.44 -5.48 25.34
C ILE A 49 6.85 -6.87 25.59
N GLU A 50 6.21 -7.06 26.72
CA GLU A 50 5.49 -8.30 27.04
C GLU A 50 4.18 -8.38 26.27
N GLU A 51 3.74 -9.61 25.98
CA GLU A 51 2.46 -9.90 25.37
C GLU A 51 1.35 -9.88 26.43
N GLU A 52 0.25 -9.18 26.15
CA GLU A 52 -0.91 -9.10 27.03
C GLU A 52 -2.21 -9.42 26.28
N GLU A 53 -3.21 -9.96 26.98
CA GLU A 53 -4.53 -10.27 26.41
C GLU A 53 -5.22 -9.06 25.80
N SER A 54 -5.02 -7.87 26.36
CA SER A 54 -5.56 -6.61 25.84
C SER A 54 -5.16 -6.29 24.41
N LEU A 55 -4.04 -6.83 23.92
CA LEU A 55 -3.56 -6.66 22.53
C LEU A 55 -4.43 -7.40 21.49
N TYR A 56 -5.25 -8.32 21.95
CA TYR A 56 -6.20 -9.07 21.12
C TYR A 56 -7.61 -8.46 21.12
N GLU A 57 -7.81 -7.36 21.81
CA GLU A 57 -9.07 -6.66 21.90
C GLU A 57 -9.03 -5.30 21.21
N MET A 58 -10.19 -4.83 20.74
CA MET A 58 -10.35 -3.44 20.31
C MET A 58 -10.71 -2.59 21.52
N THR A 59 -9.79 -1.72 21.91
CA THR A 59 -10.00 -0.79 23.01
C THR A 59 -9.69 0.65 22.59
N ALA A 60 -10.39 1.58 23.23
CA ALA A 60 -10.09 3.01 23.14
C ALA A 60 -10.12 3.59 24.55
N GLN A 61 -9.01 4.23 24.97
CA GLN A 61 -8.87 4.80 26.32
C GLN A 61 -9.14 3.79 27.45
N GLY A 62 -8.66 2.56 27.29
CA GLY A 62 -8.85 1.48 28.27
C GLY A 62 -10.27 0.89 28.34
N LYS A 63 -11.18 1.30 27.45
CA LYS A 63 -12.54 0.74 27.36
C LYS A 63 -12.69 -0.02 26.07
N LYS A 64 -13.52 -1.08 26.08
CA LYS A 64 -13.86 -1.81 24.86
C LYS A 64 -14.47 -0.85 23.84
N TRP A 65 -13.92 -0.84 22.63
CA TRP A 65 -14.45 -0.05 21.54
C TRP A 65 -15.34 -0.90 20.62
N TRP A 66 -16.55 -0.45 20.44
CA TRP A 66 -17.57 -1.17 19.67
C TRP A 66 -17.44 -0.99 18.15
N GLY A 67 -16.53 -0.13 17.72
CA GLY A 67 -16.31 0.17 16.30
C GLY A 67 -17.11 1.39 15.81
N ASP A 68 -16.95 1.67 14.53
CA ASP A 68 -17.66 2.75 13.85
C ASP A 68 -18.97 2.20 13.26
N PRO A 69 -20.15 2.72 13.62
CA PRO A 69 -21.43 2.30 13.07
C PRO A 69 -21.54 2.43 11.54
N THR A 70 -20.70 3.27 10.93
CA THR A 70 -20.63 3.42 9.46
C THR A 70 -19.77 2.35 8.78
N SER A 71 -19.03 1.55 9.55
CA SER A 71 -18.22 0.47 9.03
C SER A 71 -19.09 -0.71 8.55
N PRO A 72 -18.80 -1.29 7.37
CA PRO A 72 -19.49 -2.50 6.92
C PRO A 72 -19.24 -3.72 7.81
N ASP A 73 -18.24 -3.65 8.69
CA ASP A 73 -17.89 -4.71 9.64
C ASP A 73 -18.51 -4.48 11.04
N TYR A 74 -19.28 -3.38 11.20
CA TYR A 74 -19.92 -3.08 12.47
C TYR A 74 -21.06 -4.06 12.78
N THR A 75 -21.07 -4.56 14.03
CA THR A 75 -22.17 -5.35 14.57
C THR A 75 -22.62 -4.79 15.92
N VAL A 76 -23.84 -5.09 16.35
CA VAL A 76 -24.35 -4.64 17.65
C VAL A 76 -23.50 -5.18 18.82
N ASP A 77 -22.87 -6.35 18.64
CA ASP A 77 -21.98 -6.97 19.61
C ASP A 77 -20.54 -6.43 19.57
N GLY A 78 -20.29 -5.43 18.73
CA GLY A 78 -18.99 -4.82 18.48
C GLY A 78 -18.27 -5.41 17.27
N MET A 79 -17.14 -4.76 16.90
CA MET A 79 -16.33 -5.20 15.78
C MET A 79 -15.34 -6.28 16.21
N ASN A 80 -15.17 -7.29 15.34
CA ASN A 80 -14.05 -8.22 15.45
C ASN A 80 -12.78 -7.53 14.95
N PRO A 81 -11.74 -7.29 15.79
CA PRO A 81 -10.50 -6.65 15.38
C PRO A 81 -9.76 -7.44 14.27
N PHE A 82 -10.03 -8.74 14.18
CA PHE A 82 -9.42 -9.65 13.20
C PHE A 82 -10.37 -10.05 12.07
N GLY A 83 -11.43 -9.28 11.83
CA GLY A 83 -12.36 -9.48 10.71
C GLY A 83 -11.63 -9.37 9.36
N LYS A 84 -11.99 -10.22 8.38
CA LYS A 84 -11.28 -10.35 7.11
C LYS A 84 -11.85 -9.50 5.97
N THR A 85 -12.93 -8.77 6.19
CA THR A 85 -13.61 -7.99 5.13
C THR A 85 -12.69 -6.96 4.48
N SER A 86 -11.82 -6.32 5.27
CA SER A 86 -10.89 -5.30 4.78
C SER A 86 -9.80 -5.85 3.85
N ILE A 87 -9.40 -7.12 4.01
CA ILE A 87 -8.36 -7.76 3.20
C ILE A 87 -8.91 -8.46 1.96
N ASN A 88 -10.22 -8.66 1.88
CA ASN A 88 -10.88 -9.32 0.75
C ASN A 88 -11.33 -8.35 -0.36
N ARG A 89 -10.99 -7.07 -0.27
CA ARG A 89 -11.38 -6.05 -1.24
C ARG A 89 -10.67 -6.24 -2.58
N LYS A 90 -11.43 -6.12 -3.67
CA LYS A 90 -10.90 -6.28 -5.03
C LYS A 90 -10.40 -4.93 -5.55
N VAL A 91 -9.11 -4.83 -5.83
CA VAL A 91 -8.45 -3.65 -6.42
C VAL A 91 -9.00 -3.29 -7.81
N GLY A 92 -9.48 -4.28 -8.57
CA GLY A 92 -10.02 -4.10 -9.92
C GLY A 92 -11.32 -3.27 -10.02
N LEU A 93 -11.91 -2.84 -8.91
CA LEU A 93 -13.02 -1.89 -8.91
C LEU A 93 -12.60 -0.45 -9.22
N VAL A 94 -11.32 -0.11 -8.99
CA VAL A 94 -10.78 1.24 -9.17
C VAL A 94 -9.76 1.27 -10.30
N PHE A 95 -8.84 0.32 -10.33
CA PHE A 95 -7.73 0.27 -11.27
C PHE A 95 -8.03 -0.69 -12.42
N SER A 96 -7.86 -0.22 -13.66
CA SER A 96 -7.92 -1.07 -14.85
C SER A 96 -6.78 -2.11 -14.85
N LYS A 97 -6.83 -3.05 -15.77
CA LYS A 97 -5.73 -4.02 -15.95
C LYS A 97 -4.41 -3.33 -16.32
N ASN A 98 -4.47 -2.23 -17.08
CA ASN A 98 -3.30 -1.44 -17.45
C ASN A 98 -2.74 -0.70 -16.23
N ASP A 99 -3.60 -0.03 -15.45
CA ASP A 99 -3.19 0.64 -14.21
C ASP A 99 -2.54 -0.35 -13.23
N GLN A 100 -3.15 -1.52 -13.06
CA GLN A 100 -2.61 -2.59 -12.22
C GLN A 100 -1.26 -3.12 -12.72
N PHE A 101 -1.07 -3.24 -14.04
CA PHE A 101 0.20 -3.66 -14.64
C PHE A 101 1.30 -2.66 -14.34
N ILE A 102 1.04 -1.35 -14.54
CA ILE A 102 2.01 -0.29 -14.24
C ILE A 102 2.38 -0.29 -12.76
N LEU A 103 1.38 -0.23 -11.88
CA LEU A 103 1.59 -0.15 -10.44
C LEU A 103 2.30 -1.40 -9.91
N ARG A 104 1.87 -2.59 -10.33
CA ARG A 104 2.51 -3.86 -9.95
C ARG A 104 3.99 -3.89 -10.37
N THR A 105 4.32 -3.36 -11.54
CA THR A 105 5.72 -3.31 -12.01
C THR A 105 6.54 -2.32 -11.20
N LEU A 106 6.02 -1.11 -10.94
CA LEU A 106 6.73 -0.10 -10.16
C LEU A 106 6.91 -0.48 -8.68
N PHE A 107 5.99 -1.27 -8.12
CA PHE A 107 6.07 -1.74 -6.74
C PHE A 107 6.50 -3.22 -6.62
N TYR A 108 7.05 -3.80 -7.71
CA TYR A 108 7.50 -5.18 -7.73
C TYR A 108 8.53 -5.53 -6.64
N PRO A 109 9.60 -4.72 -6.38
CA PRO A 109 10.57 -5.06 -5.33
C PRO A 109 9.93 -5.10 -3.93
N PHE A 110 8.95 -4.22 -3.66
CA PHE A 110 8.15 -4.27 -2.44
C PHE A 110 7.31 -5.55 -2.38
N SER A 111 6.64 -5.88 -3.47
CA SER A 111 5.78 -7.07 -3.55
C SER A 111 6.56 -8.37 -3.31
N VAL A 112 7.77 -8.47 -3.86
CA VAL A 112 8.66 -9.61 -3.62
C VAL A 112 9.11 -9.66 -2.15
N ARG A 113 9.57 -8.54 -1.61
CA ARG A 113 10.06 -8.45 -0.23
C ARG A 113 8.99 -8.82 0.81
N PHE A 114 7.75 -8.44 0.57
CA PHE A 114 6.62 -8.76 1.44
C PHE A 114 5.91 -10.08 1.09
N GLY A 115 6.41 -10.81 0.10
CA GLY A 115 5.87 -12.12 -0.28
C GLY A 115 4.55 -12.07 -1.05
N TYR A 116 4.21 -10.92 -1.64
CA TYR A 116 3.05 -10.77 -2.53
C TYR A 116 3.33 -11.23 -3.97
N ALA A 117 4.60 -11.30 -4.36
CA ALA A 117 5.04 -11.79 -5.66
C ALA A 117 6.25 -12.70 -5.53
N LYS A 118 6.36 -13.67 -6.44
CA LYS A 118 7.59 -14.48 -6.60
C LYS A 118 8.65 -13.65 -7.32
N GLU A 119 9.90 -13.89 -6.94
CA GLU A 119 11.02 -13.22 -7.58
C GLU A 119 11.19 -13.72 -9.02
N ASN A 120 11.23 -12.78 -9.97
CA ASN A 120 11.52 -13.04 -11.39
C ASN A 120 12.17 -11.79 -12.00
N PRO A 121 13.50 -11.63 -11.86
CA PRO A 121 14.21 -10.42 -12.30
C PRO A 121 14.14 -10.15 -13.80
N ASP A 122 14.14 -11.20 -14.62
CA ASP A 122 14.12 -11.02 -16.08
C ASP A 122 12.76 -10.53 -16.58
N GLN A 123 11.68 -11.11 -16.04
CA GLN A 123 10.34 -10.62 -16.31
C GLN A 123 10.17 -9.18 -15.82
N PHE A 124 10.68 -8.87 -14.63
CA PHE A 124 10.63 -7.51 -14.07
C PHE A 124 11.33 -6.49 -14.99
N LYS A 125 12.56 -6.78 -15.48
CA LYS A 125 13.27 -5.92 -16.41
C LYS A 125 12.50 -5.70 -17.71
N THR A 126 11.87 -6.75 -18.21
CA THR A 126 11.05 -6.69 -19.43
C THR A 126 9.81 -5.81 -19.20
N ASP A 127 9.12 -6.00 -18.10
CA ASP A 127 7.92 -5.23 -17.75
C ASP A 127 8.26 -3.77 -17.48
N LEU A 128 9.40 -3.49 -16.83
CA LEU A 128 9.88 -2.15 -16.56
C LEU A 128 10.12 -1.34 -17.85
N LYS A 129 10.66 -1.99 -18.89
CA LYS A 129 10.80 -1.36 -20.22
C LYS A 129 9.43 -1.09 -20.86
N LYS A 130 8.50 -2.03 -20.75
CA LYS A 130 7.16 -1.91 -21.35
C LYS A 130 6.34 -0.78 -20.76
N ILE A 131 6.44 -0.53 -19.46
CA ILE A 131 5.63 0.51 -18.83
C ILE A 131 6.14 1.93 -19.07
N ARG A 132 7.39 2.13 -19.52
CA ARG A 132 7.97 3.49 -19.69
C ARG A 132 7.08 4.42 -20.54
N PRO A 133 6.67 4.05 -21.76
CA PRO A 133 5.81 4.90 -22.58
C PRO A 133 4.41 5.11 -21.98
N MET A 134 3.96 4.21 -21.09
CA MET A 134 2.66 4.31 -20.44
C MET A 134 2.66 5.36 -19.31
N LEU A 135 3.82 5.66 -18.73
CA LEU A 135 3.94 6.64 -17.64
C LEU A 135 3.71 8.09 -18.10
N ASP A 136 3.86 8.36 -19.39
CA ASP A 136 3.64 9.68 -19.98
C ASP A 136 2.14 9.92 -20.31
N GLN A 137 1.29 8.90 -20.11
CA GLN A 137 -0.14 8.95 -20.40
C GLN A 137 -0.97 8.97 -19.11
N MET A 138 -2.19 9.50 -19.21
CA MET A 138 -3.14 9.39 -18.11
C MET A 138 -3.52 7.94 -17.87
N PHE A 139 -3.57 7.56 -16.61
CA PHE A 139 -4.11 6.27 -16.19
C PHE A 139 -5.63 6.22 -16.41
N ASP A 140 -6.15 5.02 -16.54
CA ASP A 140 -7.59 4.84 -16.77
C ASP A 140 -8.39 5.31 -15.55
N PHE A 141 -7.90 5.11 -14.32
CA PHE A 141 -8.56 5.64 -13.13
C PHE A 141 -8.56 7.19 -13.09
N GLU A 142 -7.52 7.85 -13.62
CA GLU A 142 -7.47 9.31 -13.70
C GLU A 142 -8.48 9.85 -14.70
N LYS A 143 -8.60 9.21 -15.87
CA LYS A 143 -9.63 9.53 -16.86
C LYS A 143 -11.03 9.39 -16.27
N ASN A 144 -11.25 8.33 -15.49
CA ASN A 144 -12.52 8.10 -14.80
C ASN A 144 -12.84 9.18 -13.75
N ILE A 145 -11.82 9.64 -13.00
CA ILE A 145 -11.98 10.73 -12.05
C ILE A 145 -12.32 12.05 -12.78
N ALA A 146 -11.56 12.40 -13.82
CA ALA A 146 -11.80 13.61 -14.60
C ALA A 146 -13.22 13.61 -15.20
N ALA A 147 -13.66 12.51 -15.78
CA ALA A 147 -15.00 12.34 -16.33
C ALA A 147 -16.10 12.51 -15.24
N LYS A 148 -15.93 11.91 -14.06
CA LYS A 148 -16.90 12.02 -12.95
C LYS A 148 -16.96 13.43 -12.36
N THR A 149 -15.85 14.13 -12.32
CA THR A 149 -15.78 15.52 -11.79
C THR A 149 -16.10 16.55 -12.85
N ARG A 150 -16.32 16.15 -14.10
CA ARG A 150 -16.58 17.04 -15.27
C ARG A 150 -15.48 18.09 -15.45
N VAL A 151 -14.24 17.77 -15.07
CA VAL A 151 -13.07 18.63 -15.27
C VAL A 151 -12.52 18.34 -16.67
N ASP A 152 -12.15 19.40 -17.39
CA ASP A 152 -11.46 19.28 -18.67
C ASP A 152 -10.14 18.51 -18.51
N MET A 153 -9.80 17.64 -19.47
CA MET A 153 -8.64 16.78 -19.37
C MET A 153 -7.32 17.57 -19.35
N ALA A 154 -7.27 18.68 -20.11
CA ALA A 154 -6.07 19.52 -20.14
C ALA A 154 -5.88 20.27 -18.82
N GLU A 155 -6.98 20.70 -18.17
CA GLU A 155 -6.92 21.27 -16.82
C GLU A 155 -6.58 20.23 -15.77
N PHE A 156 -7.14 19.03 -15.86
CA PHE A 156 -6.79 17.93 -14.96
C PHE A 156 -5.28 17.63 -15.00
N MET A 157 -4.67 17.58 -16.19
CA MET A 157 -3.23 17.33 -16.38
C MET A 157 -2.34 18.45 -15.83
N LYS A 158 -2.88 19.67 -15.63
CA LYS A 158 -2.16 20.78 -14.99
C LYS A 158 -2.32 20.77 -13.47
N SER A 159 -3.18 19.92 -12.92
CA SER A 159 -3.42 19.87 -11.47
C SER A 159 -2.16 19.42 -10.72
N GLY A 160 -1.95 19.99 -9.53
CA GLY A 160 -0.84 19.60 -8.66
C GLY A 160 -0.85 18.11 -8.32
N TYR A 161 -2.04 17.50 -8.21
CA TYR A 161 -2.24 16.07 -8.02
C TYR A 161 -1.62 15.25 -9.18
N TYR A 162 -1.98 15.58 -10.43
CA TYR A 162 -1.49 14.87 -11.60
C TYR A 162 0.04 14.99 -11.72
N LEU A 163 0.56 16.21 -11.56
CA LEU A 163 2.00 16.47 -11.66
C LEU A 163 2.78 15.75 -10.55
N TYR A 164 2.28 15.74 -9.32
CA TYR A 164 2.87 15.02 -8.20
C TYR A 164 2.93 13.51 -8.47
N LEU A 165 1.83 12.93 -8.91
CA LEU A 165 1.78 11.49 -9.23
C LEU A 165 2.76 11.14 -10.35
N ARG A 166 2.79 11.91 -11.43
CA ARG A 166 3.70 11.67 -12.57
C ARG A 166 5.17 11.76 -12.16
N SER A 167 5.56 12.80 -11.43
CA SER A 167 6.94 12.94 -10.97
C SER A 167 7.37 11.76 -10.09
N GLY A 168 6.54 11.35 -9.13
CA GLY A 168 6.85 10.22 -8.26
C GLY A 168 6.96 8.89 -9.00
N LEU A 169 6.07 8.62 -9.97
CA LEU A 169 6.14 7.39 -10.77
C LEU A 169 7.34 7.36 -11.71
N ILE A 170 7.68 8.48 -12.33
CA ILE A 170 8.86 8.60 -13.23
C ILE A 170 10.14 8.49 -12.41
N GLU A 171 10.24 9.15 -11.27
CA GLU A 171 11.39 9.04 -10.37
C GLU A 171 11.59 7.58 -9.93
N ARG A 172 10.50 6.91 -9.52
CA ARG A 172 10.53 5.51 -9.15
C ARG A 172 10.99 4.61 -10.29
N TRP A 173 10.45 4.80 -11.49
CA TRP A 173 10.88 4.07 -12.68
C TRP A 173 12.37 4.29 -12.97
N THR A 174 12.85 5.54 -12.89
CA THR A 174 14.24 5.91 -13.13
C THR A 174 15.17 5.20 -12.14
N THR A 175 14.80 5.18 -10.85
CA THR A 175 15.57 4.50 -9.80
C THR A 175 15.63 2.99 -10.05
N LEU A 176 14.50 2.36 -10.35
CA LEU A 176 14.42 0.93 -10.64
C LEU A 176 15.19 0.53 -11.90
N SER A 177 15.19 1.40 -12.93
CA SER A 177 15.93 1.17 -14.17
C SER A 177 17.44 1.20 -13.98
N LYS A 178 17.95 2.00 -13.02
CA LYS A 178 19.38 2.11 -12.71
C LYS A 178 19.86 1.00 -11.78
N PHE A 179 19.10 0.69 -10.75
CA PHE A 179 19.55 -0.15 -9.64
C PHE A 179 18.87 -1.51 -9.54
N ASN A 180 17.84 -1.78 -10.32
CA ASN A 180 16.98 -2.97 -10.25
C ASN A 180 16.36 -3.22 -8.86
N THR A 181 16.46 -2.26 -7.95
CA THR A 181 15.94 -2.33 -6.57
C THR A 181 15.65 -0.92 -6.05
N TYR A 182 15.00 -0.85 -4.91
CA TYR A 182 14.77 0.41 -4.20
C TYR A 182 15.58 0.41 -2.90
N PRO A 183 16.51 1.37 -2.69
CA PRO A 183 17.56 1.26 -1.66
C PRO A 183 17.04 1.27 -0.21
N ASN A 184 15.95 1.95 0.08
CA ASN A 184 15.48 2.20 1.44
C ASN A 184 14.19 1.47 1.80
N MET A 185 13.93 0.36 1.14
CA MET A 185 12.68 -0.36 1.30
C MET A 185 12.48 -0.87 2.73
N LEU A 186 11.30 -0.61 3.28
CA LEU A 186 10.84 -1.11 4.56
C LEU A 186 11.00 -2.64 4.65
N LYS A 187 11.44 -3.14 5.80
CA LYS A 187 11.61 -4.59 6.04
C LYS A 187 10.32 -5.18 6.60
N PRO A 188 9.87 -6.35 6.13
CA PRO A 188 8.73 -7.02 6.72
C PRO A 188 9.06 -7.60 8.10
N LEU A 189 8.06 -7.61 9.00
CA LEU A 189 8.11 -8.34 10.25
C LEU A 189 8.29 -9.85 9.95
N ARG A 190 9.25 -10.47 10.62
CA ARG A 190 9.45 -11.92 10.54
C ARG A 190 8.52 -12.62 11.55
N ILE A 191 7.58 -13.38 11.05
CA ILE A 191 6.68 -14.21 11.86
C ILE A 191 7.21 -15.64 11.79
N LYS A 192 7.51 -16.18 12.95
CA LYS A 192 7.99 -17.57 13.11
C LYS A 192 6.85 -18.58 13.13
#